data_07361045258f00de3b23da12ae28a355
#
_entry.id   07361045258f00de3b23da12ae28a355
#
_cell.length_a   1.000
_cell.length_b   1.000
_cell.length_c   1.000
_cell.angle_alpha   90.00
_cell.angle_beta   90.00
_cell.angle_gamma   90.00
#
_symmetry.space_group_name_H-M   'P 1'
#
loop_
_entity.id
_entity.type
_entity.pdbx_description
1 polymer ?
#
loop_
_entity_poly.entity_id
_entity_poly.type
_entity_poly.pdbx_seq_one_letter_code
_entity_poly.pdbx_strand_id
1 'polypeptide(L)'
;MKDPELKREYDALAPEFDIIQAMIDARKDSGLTQKELAHRTGIAQSDISKLENGNANPSLRTLQRLAAGMGKKLRIEFTSA
;
A
#
# COMPACT_ATOMS: atom_id res chain seq x y z
N MET A 1 15.75 -14.70 22.99
CA MET A 1 14.44 -14.86 22.41
C MET A 1 13.55 -13.68 22.74
N LYS A 2 12.68 -13.39 21.88
CA LYS A 2 11.89 -12.21 22.04
C LYS A 2 10.75 -12.35 22.97
N ASP A 3 10.37 -11.23 23.54
CA ASP A 3 9.17 -11.08 24.31
C ASP A 3 7.98 -11.40 23.40
N PRO A 4 7.13 -12.39 23.75
CA PRO A 4 5.98 -12.71 22.92
C PRO A 4 5.04 -11.53 22.70
N GLU A 5 4.93 -10.66 23.69
CA GLU A 5 4.08 -9.51 23.61
C GLU A 5 4.61 -8.52 22.58
N LEU A 6 5.90 -8.29 22.60
CA LEU A 6 6.55 -7.41 21.66
C LEU A 6 6.41 -7.94 20.24
N LYS A 7 6.58 -9.25 20.07
CA LYS A 7 6.43 -9.86 18.77
C LYS A 7 5.01 -9.69 18.24
N ARG A 8 4.03 -9.81 19.13
CA ARG A 8 2.64 -9.66 18.73
C ARG A 8 2.36 -8.25 18.23
N GLU A 9 2.88 -7.24 18.92
CA GLU A 9 2.71 -5.87 18.47
C GLU A 9 3.34 -5.64 17.11
N TYR A 10 4.51 -6.19 16.92
CA TYR A 10 5.21 -6.06 15.66
C TYR A 10 4.41 -6.70 14.52
N ASP A 11 3.88 -7.89 14.76
CA ASP A 11 3.09 -8.60 13.76
C ASP A 11 1.81 -7.84 13.42
N ALA A 12 1.23 -7.18 14.39
CA ALA A 12 0.01 -6.41 14.17
C ALA A 12 0.26 -5.22 13.23
N LEU A 13 1.47 -4.66 13.23
CA LEU A 13 1.81 -3.53 12.37
C LEU A 13 2.28 -3.98 10.98
N ALA A 14 2.74 -5.23 10.86
CA ALA A 14 3.31 -5.71 9.61
C ALA A 14 2.36 -5.57 8.41
N PRO A 15 1.05 -5.87 8.52
CA PRO A 15 0.16 -5.72 7.36
C PRO A 15 0.09 -4.30 6.84
N GLU A 16 0.18 -3.30 7.71
CA GLU A 16 0.18 -1.91 7.28
C GLU A 16 1.45 -1.58 6.50
N PHE A 17 2.59 -2.02 7.01
CA PHE A 17 3.85 -1.85 6.30
C PHE A 17 3.84 -2.59 4.98
N ASP A 18 3.27 -3.79 4.96
CA ASP A 18 3.23 -4.59 3.75
C ASP A 18 2.43 -3.88 2.66
N ILE A 19 1.30 -3.29 3.02
CA ILE A 19 0.48 -2.56 2.06
C ILE A 19 1.22 -1.35 1.52
N ILE A 20 1.83 -0.57 2.40
CA ILE A 20 2.57 0.63 2.00
C ILE A 20 3.72 0.25 1.08
N GLN A 21 4.50 -0.75 1.49
CA GLN A 21 5.65 -1.17 0.70
C GLN A 21 5.22 -1.74 -0.64
N ALA A 22 4.14 -2.53 -0.66
CA ALA A 22 3.63 -3.10 -1.89
C ALA A 22 3.19 -2.00 -2.87
N MET A 23 2.57 -0.94 -2.36
CA MET A 23 2.15 0.19 -3.18
C MET A 23 3.35 0.90 -3.79
N ILE A 24 4.36 1.17 -2.97
CA ILE A 24 5.56 1.86 -3.43
C ILE A 24 6.28 1.02 -4.47
N ASP A 25 6.46 -0.26 -4.20
CA ASP A 25 7.15 -1.17 -5.10
C ASP A 25 6.41 -1.31 -6.43
N ALA A 26 5.09 -1.44 -6.37
CA ALA A 26 4.28 -1.58 -7.58
C ALA A 26 4.35 -0.32 -8.44
N ARG A 27 4.31 0.85 -7.80
CA ARG A 27 4.41 2.11 -8.53
C ARG A 27 5.78 2.23 -9.20
N LYS A 28 6.84 1.96 -8.46
CA LYS A 28 8.20 2.04 -9.01
C LYS A 28 8.42 1.02 -10.11
N ASP A 29 7.90 -0.18 -9.92
CA ASP A 29 8.00 -1.25 -10.91
C ASP A 29 7.28 -0.86 -12.20
N SER A 30 6.22 -0.08 -12.08
CA SER A 30 5.46 0.40 -13.24
C SER A 30 6.11 1.60 -13.92
N GLY A 31 7.18 2.14 -13.34
CA GLY A 31 7.88 3.29 -13.89
C GLY A 31 7.12 4.59 -13.72
N LEU A 32 6.20 4.66 -12.76
CA LEU A 32 5.35 5.84 -12.57
C LEU A 32 5.80 6.64 -11.36
N THR A 33 5.76 7.96 -11.51
CA THR A 33 5.90 8.85 -10.36
C THR A 33 4.55 8.94 -9.65
N GLN A 34 4.55 9.49 -8.43
CA GLN A 34 3.30 9.74 -7.72
C GLN A 34 2.38 10.65 -8.54
N LYS A 35 2.97 11.63 -9.19
CA LYS A 35 2.20 12.58 -10.01
C LYS A 35 1.55 11.88 -11.20
N GLU A 36 2.30 11.01 -11.86
CA GLU A 36 1.77 10.28 -12.99
C GLU A 36 0.66 9.32 -12.58
N LEU A 37 0.85 8.65 -11.45
CA LEU A 37 -0.16 7.75 -10.92
C LEU A 37 -1.42 8.53 -10.55
N ALA A 38 -1.26 9.68 -9.93
CA ALA A 38 -2.38 10.55 -9.60
C ALA A 38 -3.17 10.92 -10.86
N HIS A 39 -2.45 11.27 -11.91
CA HIS A 39 -3.08 11.64 -13.17
C HIS A 39 -3.88 10.48 -13.77
N ARG A 40 -3.33 9.28 -13.72
CA ARG A 40 -3.99 8.11 -14.29
C ARG A 40 -5.22 7.67 -13.51
N THR A 41 -5.19 7.84 -12.19
CA THR A 41 -6.24 7.32 -11.32
C THR A 41 -7.30 8.34 -10.97
N GLY A 42 -6.99 9.62 -11.13
CA GLY A 42 -7.86 10.68 -10.65
C GLY A 42 -7.79 10.87 -9.15
N ILE A 43 -6.85 10.19 -8.49
CA ILE A 43 -6.63 10.34 -7.05
C ILE A 43 -5.60 11.47 -6.87
N ALA A 44 -5.85 12.36 -5.93
CA ALA A 44 -4.94 13.48 -5.71
C ALA A 44 -3.54 12.99 -5.33
N GLN A 45 -2.51 13.64 -5.86
CA GLN A 45 -1.13 13.26 -5.54
C GLN A 45 -0.87 13.33 -4.04
N SER A 46 -1.44 14.34 -3.37
CA SER A 46 -1.29 14.47 -1.92
C SER A 46 -1.84 13.25 -1.19
N ASP A 47 -2.93 12.67 -1.69
CA ASP A 47 -3.50 11.48 -1.08
C ASP A 47 -2.60 10.26 -1.30
N ILE A 48 -2.02 10.14 -2.48
CA ILE A 48 -1.08 9.06 -2.77
C ILE A 48 0.15 9.19 -1.87
N SER A 49 0.65 10.41 -1.71
CA SER A 49 1.79 10.67 -0.84
C SER A 49 1.48 10.28 0.60
N LYS A 50 0.29 10.63 1.09
CA LYS A 50 -0.11 10.27 2.45
C LYS A 50 -0.18 8.76 2.63
N LEU A 51 -0.69 8.05 1.63
CA LEU A 51 -0.75 6.59 1.69
C LEU A 51 0.64 5.98 1.75
N GLU A 52 1.55 6.49 0.94
CA GLU A 52 2.92 5.96 0.91
C GLU A 52 3.72 6.33 2.15
N ASN A 53 3.31 7.38 2.85
CA ASN A 53 3.96 7.79 4.10
C ASN A 53 3.30 7.18 5.33
N GLY A 54 2.27 6.38 5.14
CA GLY A 54 1.58 5.76 6.26
C GLY A 54 0.65 6.68 7.02
N ASN A 55 0.29 7.81 6.44
CA ASN A 55 -0.55 8.82 7.11
C ASN A 55 -2.02 8.72 6.71
N ALA A 56 -2.41 7.67 6.04
CA ALA A 56 -3.79 7.46 5.64
C ALA A 56 -4.07 5.97 5.50
N ASN A 57 -5.34 5.60 5.66
CA ASN A 57 -5.76 4.21 5.49
C ASN A 57 -6.54 4.11 4.18
N PRO A 58 -6.01 3.42 3.18
CA PRO A 58 -6.71 3.29 1.91
C PRO A 58 -7.90 2.35 2.04
N SER A 59 -9.00 2.70 1.38
CA SER A 59 -10.11 1.78 1.26
C SER A 59 -9.75 0.73 0.21
N LEU A 60 -10.50 -0.37 0.22
CA LEU A 60 -10.31 -1.41 -0.79
C LEU A 60 -10.49 -0.83 -2.19
N ARG A 61 -11.49 0.02 -2.36
CA ARG A 61 -11.74 0.66 -3.65
C ARG A 61 -10.56 1.50 -4.10
N THR A 62 -9.96 2.26 -3.18
CA THR A 62 -8.80 3.08 -3.49
C THR A 62 -7.63 2.21 -3.94
N LEU A 63 -7.40 1.10 -3.23
CA LEU A 63 -6.34 0.18 -3.61
C LEU A 63 -6.58 -0.41 -5.00
N GLN A 64 -7.82 -0.74 -5.31
CA GLN A 64 -8.16 -1.28 -6.62
C GLN A 64 -7.94 -0.25 -7.72
N ARG A 65 -8.27 1.01 -7.47
CA ARG A 65 -8.04 2.08 -8.43
C ARG A 65 -6.56 2.30 -8.66
N LEU A 66 -5.77 2.27 -7.59
CA LEU A 66 -4.32 2.42 -7.71
C LEU A 66 -3.72 1.27 -8.52
N ALA A 67 -4.15 0.05 -8.24
CA ALA A 67 -3.66 -1.12 -8.96
C ALA A 67 -3.98 -0.99 -10.45
N ALA A 68 -5.21 -0.61 -10.78
CA ALA A 68 -5.61 -0.44 -12.17
C ALA A 68 -4.78 0.62 -12.87
N GLY A 69 -4.50 1.74 -12.17
CA GLY A 69 -3.68 2.82 -12.74
C GLY A 69 -2.26 2.39 -13.01
N MET A 70 -1.78 1.39 -12.30
CA MET A 70 -0.43 0.84 -12.50
C MET A 70 -0.42 -0.32 -13.48
N GLY A 71 -1.58 -0.68 -14.03
CA GLY A 71 -1.68 -1.84 -14.92
C GLY A 71 -1.52 -3.15 -14.18
N LYS A 72 -1.87 -3.16 -12.90
CA LYS A 72 -1.70 -4.32 -12.05
C LYS A 72 -3.03 -4.74 -11.46
N LYS A 73 -3.05 -5.93 -10.87
CA LYS A 73 -4.23 -6.48 -10.23
C LYS A 73 -4.00 -6.54 -8.74
N LEU A 74 -4.98 -6.09 -7.97
CA LEU A 74 -4.91 -6.18 -6.52
C LEU A 74 -5.23 -7.60 -6.09
N ARG A 75 -4.40 -8.15 -5.21
CA ARG A 75 -4.61 -9.46 -4.65
C ARG A 75 -4.46 -9.38 -3.14
N ILE A 76 -5.45 -9.88 -2.42
CA ILE A 76 -5.44 -9.91 -0.97
C ILE A 76 -5.64 -11.35 -0.53
N GLU A 77 -4.81 -11.79 0.41
CA GLU A 77 -4.87 -13.16 0.90
C GLU A 77 -4.84 -13.16 2.42
N PHE A 78 -5.56 -14.11 2.99
CA PHE A 78 -5.41 -14.42 4.41
C PHE A 78 -4.49 -15.64 4.49
N THR A 79 -3.44 -15.51 5.26
CA THR A 79 -2.47 -16.59 5.42
C THR A 79 -2.52 -17.08 6.85
N SER A 80 -1.97 -18.27 7.07
CA SER A 80 -1.85 -18.80 8.42
C SER A 80 -0.95 -17.92 9.24
N ALA A 81 -1.35 -17.70 10.48
CA ALA A 81 -0.59 -16.84 11.39
C ALA A 81 0.67 -17.53 11.87
#